data_403b4d5bafc646e37a261997bc32d61f
#
_entry.id   403b4d5bafc646e37a261997bc32d61f
#
_cell.length_a   1.000
_cell.length_b   1.000
_cell.length_c   1.000
_cell.angle_alpha   90.00
_cell.angle_beta   90.00
_cell.angle_gamma   90.00
#
_symmetry.space_group_name_H-M   'P 1'
#
loop_
_entity.id
_entity.type
_entity.pdbx_description
1 polymer ?
#
loop_
_entity_poly.entity_id
_entity_poly.type
_entity_poly.pdbx_seq_one_letter_code
_entity_poly.pdbx_strand_id
1 'polypeptide(L)'
;MGGLKKKLDDAKGKWVEELPHVLWTYQTTPRRSTRETPFSMKYGVKAVIPLKTGFPTLRTSSFNPSNNDVLLEKCLDLIEERRESAMVQLAYYQHKLKQGYNVNVKLSPLAPRDLVLRKVLGTTKNPAWGKLGPNRE
;
A
#
# COMPACT_ATOMS: atom_id res chain seq x y z
N MET A 1 -3.48 4.70 1.18
CA MET A 1 -2.71 5.66 1.99
C MET A 1 -3.54 6.44 3.05
N GLY A 2 -4.86 6.38 3.04
CA GLY A 2 -5.70 7.13 3.99
C GLY A 2 -5.55 6.79 5.48
N GLY A 3 -5.23 5.54 5.82
CA GLY A 3 -5.15 5.11 7.22
C GLY A 3 -3.94 5.65 8.00
N LEU A 4 -2.80 5.83 7.32
CA LEU A 4 -1.58 6.41 7.90
C LEU A 4 -1.78 7.88 8.27
N LYS A 5 -2.28 8.66 7.31
CA LYS A 5 -2.55 10.09 7.52
C LYS A 5 -3.54 10.30 8.66
N LYS A 6 -4.64 9.54 8.68
CA LYS A 6 -5.66 9.65 9.72
C LYS A 6 -5.10 9.38 11.13
N LYS A 7 -4.29 8.31 11.30
CA LYS A 7 -3.66 8.02 12.61
C LYS A 7 -2.69 9.12 13.05
N LEU A 8 -1.95 9.71 12.14
CA LEU A 8 -1.03 10.81 12.46
C LEU A 8 -1.78 12.12 12.75
N ASP A 9 -2.87 12.40 12.05
CA ASP A 9 -3.73 13.56 12.29
C ASP A 9 -4.46 13.44 13.66
N ASP A 10 -4.91 12.24 14.04
CA ASP A 10 -5.56 11.96 15.32
C ASP A 10 -4.58 12.07 16.51
N ALA A 11 -3.27 11.89 16.28
CA ALA A 11 -2.23 11.95 17.31
C ALA A 11 -1.90 13.36 17.83
N LYS A 12 -2.51 14.42 17.27
CA LYS A 12 -2.48 15.83 17.79
C LYS A 12 -1.14 16.28 18.38
N GLY A 13 -0.04 16.16 17.64
CA GLY A 13 1.29 16.59 18.07
C GLY A 13 2.17 15.48 18.65
N LYS A 14 1.64 14.33 19.03
CA LYS A 14 2.42 13.13 19.43
C LYS A 14 2.81 12.24 18.22
N TRP A 15 2.75 12.79 17.01
CA TRP A 15 3.01 12.04 15.78
C TRP A 15 4.44 11.44 15.76
N VAL A 16 5.40 12.06 16.44
CA VAL A 16 6.79 11.55 16.51
C VAL A 16 6.84 10.24 17.28
N GLU A 17 6.08 10.13 18.37
CA GLU A 17 6.00 8.91 19.19
C GLU A 17 5.21 7.80 18.47
N GLU A 18 4.16 8.16 17.72
CA GLU A 18 3.33 7.22 16.99
C GLU A 18 3.95 6.75 15.66
N LEU A 19 4.84 7.54 15.07
CA LEU A 19 5.43 7.27 13.77
C LEU A 19 6.11 5.89 13.69
N PRO A 20 6.92 5.43 14.64
CA PRO A 20 7.54 4.10 14.62
C PRO A 20 6.48 2.98 14.56
N HIS A 21 5.41 3.09 15.33
CA HIS A 21 4.32 2.10 15.35
C HIS A 21 3.57 2.03 14.03
N VAL A 22 3.33 3.20 13.45
CA VAL A 22 2.65 3.32 12.15
C VAL A 22 3.52 2.75 11.03
N LEU A 23 4.82 3.06 11.04
CA LEU A 23 5.77 2.51 10.06
C LEU A 23 5.93 1.00 10.21
N TRP A 24 6.03 0.50 11.43
CA TRP A 24 6.09 -0.94 11.71
C TRP A 24 4.86 -1.66 11.18
N THR A 25 3.66 -1.14 11.49
CA THR A 25 2.41 -1.68 10.98
C THR A 25 2.39 -1.69 9.44
N TYR A 26 2.84 -0.61 8.81
CA TYR A 26 2.93 -0.51 7.36
C TYR A 26 3.88 -1.55 6.76
N GLN A 27 5.04 -1.75 7.37
CA GLN A 27 6.07 -2.67 6.88
C GLN A 27 5.69 -4.14 7.07
N THR A 28 4.91 -4.45 8.10
CA THR A 28 4.54 -5.82 8.46
C THR A 28 3.17 -6.26 7.97
N THR A 29 2.36 -5.34 7.41
CA THR A 29 1.05 -5.67 6.88
C THR A 29 1.14 -6.11 5.42
N PRO A 30 0.59 -7.30 5.06
CA PRO A 30 0.58 -7.77 3.68
C PRO A 30 -0.19 -6.82 2.75
N ARG A 31 0.35 -6.60 1.57
CA ARG A 31 -0.32 -5.83 0.51
C ARG A 31 -1.35 -6.70 -0.20
N ARG A 32 -2.55 -6.17 -0.38
CA ARG A 32 -3.61 -6.88 -1.11
C ARG A 32 -3.22 -7.19 -2.55
N SER A 33 -2.41 -6.34 -3.17
CA SER A 33 -1.97 -6.48 -4.55
C SER A 33 -0.90 -7.54 -4.77
N THR A 34 0.03 -7.70 -3.83
CA THR A 34 1.18 -8.61 -3.96
C THR A 34 1.12 -9.80 -3.00
N ARG A 35 0.24 -9.74 -1.99
CA ARG A 35 0.15 -10.67 -0.85
C ARG A 35 1.40 -10.74 0.01
N GLU A 36 2.41 -9.93 -0.29
CA GLU A 36 3.66 -9.82 0.45
C GLU A 36 3.69 -8.57 1.32
N THR A 37 4.50 -8.60 2.38
CA THR A 37 4.77 -7.44 3.21
C THR A 37 5.98 -6.67 2.67
N PRO A 38 6.07 -5.34 2.83
CA PRO A 38 7.28 -4.60 2.49
C PRO A 38 8.52 -5.15 3.19
N PHE A 39 8.37 -5.64 4.41
CA PHE A 39 9.46 -6.26 5.17
C PHE A 39 9.96 -7.54 4.50
N SER A 40 9.06 -8.45 4.11
CA SER A 40 9.46 -9.71 3.45
C SER A 40 10.10 -9.47 2.09
N MET A 41 9.64 -8.45 1.36
CA MET A 41 10.20 -8.04 0.07
C MET A 41 11.60 -7.45 0.18
N LYS A 42 11.94 -6.87 1.33
CA LYS A 42 13.28 -6.29 1.57
C LYS A 42 14.26 -7.32 2.13
N TYR A 43 13.82 -8.12 3.10
CA TYR A 43 14.71 -8.98 3.90
C TYR A 43 14.57 -10.47 3.58
N GLY A 44 13.72 -10.86 2.64
CA GLY A 44 13.48 -12.27 2.29
C GLY A 44 12.71 -13.07 3.35
N VAL A 45 12.45 -12.51 4.51
CA VAL A 45 11.85 -13.18 5.67
C VAL A 45 10.65 -12.42 6.22
N LYS A 46 9.76 -13.12 6.93
CA LYS A 46 8.63 -12.48 7.62
C LYS A 46 9.09 -11.84 8.92
N ALA A 47 8.63 -10.64 9.21
CA ALA A 47 8.88 -9.97 10.47
C ALA A 47 8.30 -10.76 11.66
N VAL A 48 9.02 -10.78 12.76
CA VAL A 48 8.50 -11.30 14.04
C VAL A 48 7.75 -10.18 14.73
N ILE A 49 6.43 -10.34 14.89
CA ILE A 49 5.60 -9.34 15.57
C ILE A 49 5.77 -9.51 17.09
N PRO A 50 5.92 -8.42 17.87
CA PRO A 50 6.16 -8.50 19.32
C PRO A 50 5.16 -9.37 20.09
N LEU A 51 3.87 -9.36 19.71
CA LEU A 51 2.84 -10.23 20.30
C LEU A 51 3.12 -11.73 20.09
N LYS A 52 3.88 -12.10 19.06
CA LYS A 52 4.25 -13.49 18.78
C LYS A 52 5.44 -13.98 19.60
N THR A 53 6.11 -13.12 20.34
CA THR A 53 7.14 -13.55 21.30
C THR A 53 6.54 -14.28 22.50
N GLY A 54 5.28 -13.93 22.87
CA GLY A 54 4.51 -14.69 23.87
C GLY A 54 3.82 -15.95 23.34
N PHE A 55 3.69 -16.09 22.01
CA PHE A 55 3.11 -17.25 21.35
C PHE A 55 4.12 -17.80 20.35
N PRO A 56 4.93 -18.79 20.72
CA PRO A 56 5.98 -19.30 19.84
C PRO A 56 5.38 -19.84 18.54
N THR A 57 5.91 -19.35 17.43
CA THR A 57 5.63 -19.88 16.08
C THR A 57 6.68 -20.96 15.77
N LEU A 58 6.41 -21.82 14.79
CA LEU A 58 7.40 -22.80 14.33
C LEU A 58 8.78 -22.17 14.08
N ARG A 59 8.83 -20.94 13.57
CA ARG A 59 10.08 -20.23 13.32
C ARG A 59 10.77 -19.77 14.62
N THR A 60 10.00 -19.29 15.61
CA THR A 60 10.59 -18.84 16.88
C THR A 60 10.96 -20.00 17.78
N SER A 61 10.20 -21.11 17.73
CA SER A 61 10.51 -22.32 18.51
C SER A 61 11.69 -23.11 17.95
N SER A 62 11.94 -23.07 16.63
CA SER A 62 13.07 -23.72 15.97
C SER A 62 14.28 -22.80 15.77
N PHE A 63 14.30 -21.65 16.43
CA PHE A 63 15.41 -20.69 16.31
C PHE A 63 16.70 -21.28 16.89
N ASN A 64 17.71 -21.40 16.04
CA ASN A 64 19.07 -21.82 16.44
C ASN A 64 20.04 -20.72 15.97
N PRO A 65 20.72 -20.01 16.89
CA PRO A 65 21.65 -18.95 16.55
C PRO A 65 22.75 -19.37 15.55
N SER A 66 23.26 -20.59 15.70
CA SER A 66 24.36 -21.09 14.86
C SER A 66 23.97 -21.32 13.40
N ASN A 67 22.71 -21.58 13.13
CA ASN A 67 22.20 -21.83 11.77
C ASN A 67 21.39 -20.67 11.20
N ASN A 68 21.11 -19.64 12.01
CA ASN A 68 20.24 -18.53 11.59
C ASN A 68 20.81 -17.78 10.39
N ASP A 69 22.10 -17.50 10.39
CA ASP A 69 22.76 -16.74 9.33
C ASP A 69 22.72 -17.48 7.99
N VAL A 70 22.98 -18.78 8.00
CA VAL A 70 22.87 -19.65 6.82
C VAL A 70 21.43 -19.68 6.28
N LEU A 71 20.44 -19.72 7.18
CA LEU A 71 19.03 -19.69 6.77
C LEU A 71 18.61 -18.33 6.20
N LEU A 72 19.15 -17.24 6.75
CA LEU A 72 18.91 -15.89 6.22
C LEU A 72 19.53 -15.72 4.84
N GLU A 73 20.75 -16.21 4.62
CA GLU A 73 21.43 -16.18 3.33
C GLU A 73 20.60 -16.92 2.28
N LYS A 74 20.16 -18.15 2.54
CA LYS A 74 19.23 -18.89 1.66
C LYS A 74 17.93 -18.13 1.38
N CYS A 75 17.39 -17.41 2.36
CA CYS A 75 16.20 -16.59 2.14
C CYS A 75 16.47 -15.39 1.23
N LEU A 76 17.69 -14.84 1.26
CA LEU A 76 18.12 -13.76 0.38
C LEU A 76 18.32 -14.26 -1.06
N ASP A 77 18.84 -15.46 -1.27
CA ASP A 77 18.99 -16.07 -2.59
C ASP A 77 17.64 -16.21 -3.31
N LEU A 78 16.57 -16.49 -2.56
CA LEU A 78 15.22 -16.63 -3.09
C LEU A 78 14.44 -15.30 -3.16
N ILE A 79 15.04 -14.17 -2.78
CA ILE A 79 14.32 -12.90 -2.69
C ILE A 79 13.92 -12.36 -4.06
N GLU A 80 14.75 -12.57 -5.09
CA GLU A 80 14.46 -12.10 -6.44
C GLU A 80 13.27 -12.86 -7.04
N GLU A 81 13.22 -14.18 -6.92
CA GLU A 81 12.08 -14.98 -7.34
C GLU A 81 10.78 -14.51 -6.67
N ARG A 82 10.84 -14.22 -5.38
CA ARG A 82 9.70 -13.67 -4.62
C ARG A 82 9.27 -12.30 -5.13
N ARG A 83 10.22 -11.43 -5.46
CA ARG A 83 9.96 -10.10 -6.04
C ARG A 83 9.32 -10.19 -7.41
N GLU A 84 9.81 -11.06 -8.26
CA GLU A 84 9.23 -11.32 -9.58
C GLU A 84 7.80 -11.85 -9.47
N SER A 85 7.55 -12.81 -8.61
CA SER A 85 6.21 -13.32 -8.33
C SER A 85 5.27 -12.21 -7.84
N ALA A 86 5.75 -11.34 -6.95
CA ALA A 86 4.97 -10.22 -6.46
C ALA A 86 4.66 -9.19 -7.57
N MET A 87 5.59 -8.96 -8.51
CA MET A 87 5.35 -8.08 -9.66
C MET A 87 4.28 -8.65 -10.60
N VAL A 88 4.31 -9.94 -10.87
CA VAL A 88 3.27 -10.61 -11.68
C VAL A 88 1.89 -10.47 -11.01
N GLN A 89 1.82 -10.70 -9.69
CA GLN A 89 0.56 -10.52 -8.94
C GLN A 89 0.07 -9.07 -8.94
N LEU A 90 0.99 -8.11 -8.84
CA LEU A 90 0.67 -6.68 -8.92
C LEU A 90 0.08 -6.33 -10.29
N ALA A 91 0.71 -6.79 -11.38
CA ALA A 91 0.23 -6.57 -12.74
C ALA A 91 -1.17 -7.17 -12.95
N TYR A 92 -1.39 -8.40 -12.47
CA TYR A 92 -2.70 -9.05 -12.51
C TYR A 92 -3.75 -8.25 -11.74
N TYR A 93 -3.42 -7.80 -10.54
CA TYR A 93 -4.31 -7.00 -9.71
C TYR A 93 -4.69 -5.67 -10.38
N GLN A 94 -3.71 -4.97 -10.95
CA GLN A 94 -3.93 -3.73 -11.70
C GLN A 94 -4.81 -3.96 -12.95
N HIS A 95 -4.56 -5.06 -13.68
CA HIS A 95 -5.37 -5.42 -14.82
C HIS A 95 -6.84 -5.67 -14.43
N LYS A 96 -7.06 -6.41 -13.35
CA LYS A 96 -8.41 -6.67 -12.82
C LYS A 96 -9.12 -5.38 -12.38
N LEU A 97 -8.42 -4.46 -11.73
CA LEU A 97 -8.96 -3.15 -11.38
C LEU A 97 -9.34 -2.34 -12.63
N LYS A 98 -8.47 -2.33 -13.65
CA LYS A 98 -8.72 -1.67 -14.92
C LYS A 98 -9.95 -2.24 -15.63
N GLN A 99 -10.08 -3.56 -15.67
CA GLN A 99 -11.26 -4.20 -16.24
C GLN A 99 -12.54 -3.78 -15.49
N GLY A 100 -12.54 -3.85 -14.15
CA GLY A 100 -13.70 -3.44 -13.35
C GLY A 100 -14.06 -1.97 -13.51
N TYR A 101 -13.06 -1.11 -13.69
CA TYR A 101 -13.28 0.31 -13.99
C TYR A 101 -13.90 0.50 -15.39
N ASN A 102 -13.31 -0.14 -16.40
CA ASN A 102 -13.73 0.03 -17.79
C ASN A 102 -15.17 -0.46 -18.07
N VAL A 103 -15.64 -1.47 -17.32
CA VAL A 103 -17.05 -1.93 -17.44
C VAL A 103 -18.05 -0.81 -17.12
N ASN A 104 -17.67 0.10 -16.22
CA ASN A 104 -18.52 1.22 -15.80
C ASN A 104 -18.30 2.50 -16.62
N VAL A 105 -17.28 2.52 -17.50
CA VAL A 105 -16.98 3.68 -18.35
C VAL A 105 -17.87 3.63 -19.58
N LYS A 106 -18.74 4.62 -19.73
CA LYS A 106 -19.49 4.83 -20.96
C LYS A 106 -18.57 5.45 -22.01
N LEU A 107 -18.43 4.79 -23.14
CA LEU A 107 -17.75 5.37 -24.29
C LEU A 107 -18.58 6.54 -24.81
N SER A 108 -18.05 7.74 -24.69
CA SER A 108 -18.62 8.94 -25.30
C SER A 108 -17.69 9.36 -26.44
N PRO A 109 -18.13 9.31 -27.71
CA PRO A 109 -17.32 9.80 -28.83
C PRO A 109 -17.22 11.31 -28.69
N LEU A 110 -16.06 11.79 -28.21
CA LEU A 110 -15.75 13.20 -28.10
C LEU A 110 -14.90 13.63 -29.30
N ALA A 111 -15.29 14.66 -29.98
CA ALA A 111 -14.53 15.28 -31.06
C ALA A 111 -13.79 16.55 -30.55
N PRO A 112 -12.69 16.96 -31.22
CA PRO A 112 -12.08 18.26 -30.94
C PRO A 112 -13.12 19.38 -31.08
N ARG A 113 -13.23 20.26 -30.08
CA ARG A 113 -14.22 21.35 -29.92
C ARG A 113 -15.54 20.94 -29.24
N ASP A 114 -15.72 19.70 -28.82
CA ASP A 114 -16.91 19.36 -28.04
C ASP A 114 -16.84 20.02 -26.65
N LEU A 115 -17.99 20.47 -26.18
CA LEU A 115 -18.14 20.99 -24.82
C LEU A 115 -18.28 19.81 -23.84
N VAL A 116 -17.42 19.80 -22.83
CA VAL A 116 -17.44 18.76 -21.80
C VAL A 116 -17.61 19.36 -20.41
N LEU A 117 -18.37 18.69 -19.56
CA LEU A 117 -18.49 19.04 -18.15
C LEU A 117 -17.37 18.36 -17.36
N ARG A 118 -16.49 19.16 -16.78
CA ARG A 118 -15.41 18.68 -15.92
C ARG A 118 -15.71 19.02 -14.45
N LYS A 119 -15.49 18.04 -13.56
CA LYS A 119 -15.60 18.30 -12.13
C LYS A 119 -14.50 19.27 -11.68
N VAL A 120 -14.88 20.40 -11.12
CA VAL A 120 -13.93 21.38 -10.57
C VAL A 120 -13.38 20.84 -9.27
N LEU A 121 -12.06 20.64 -9.19
CA LEU A 121 -11.36 20.27 -7.98
C LEU A 121 -11.07 21.51 -7.12
N GLY A 122 -10.93 21.34 -5.81
CA GLY A 122 -10.70 22.43 -4.88
C GLY A 122 -9.54 23.38 -5.24
N THR A 123 -8.50 22.87 -5.90
CA THR A 123 -7.34 23.64 -6.37
C THR A 123 -7.62 24.50 -7.59
N THR A 124 -8.64 24.16 -8.39
CA THR A 124 -9.05 24.91 -9.60
C THR A 124 -10.29 25.76 -9.35
N LYS A 125 -10.90 25.68 -8.18
CA LYS A 125 -12.06 26.44 -7.79
C LYS A 125 -11.65 27.90 -7.50
N ASN A 126 -12.24 28.85 -8.23
CA ASN A 126 -11.97 30.27 -7.99
C ASN A 126 -12.48 30.65 -6.59
N PRO A 127 -11.63 31.20 -5.69
CA PRO A 127 -12.04 31.62 -4.35
C PRO A 127 -13.19 32.64 -4.34
N ALA A 128 -13.32 33.43 -5.41
CA ALA A 128 -14.37 34.45 -5.51
C ALA A 128 -15.79 33.86 -5.67
N TRP A 129 -15.92 32.59 -6.03
CA TRP A 129 -17.25 31.98 -6.25
C TRP A 129 -18.00 31.61 -4.94
N GLY A 130 -17.35 31.66 -3.81
CA GLY A 130 -17.96 31.32 -2.52
C GLY A 130 -18.46 29.85 -2.44
N LYS A 131 -19.40 29.62 -1.49
CA LYS A 131 -19.97 28.27 -1.27
C LYS A 131 -20.86 27.77 -2.40
N LEU A 132 -21.47 28.67 -3.16
CA LEU A 132 -22.39 28.36 -4.26
C LEU A 132 -21.73 28.31 -5.63
N GLY A 133 -20.40 28.36 -5.69
CA GLY A 133 -19.65 28.25 -6.93
C GLY A 133 -19.91 26.94 -7.65
N PRO A 134 -19.82 26.91 -9.00
CA PRO A 134 -20.07 25.71 -9.78
C PRO A 134 -19.08 24.60 -9.39
N ASN A 135 -19.58 23.37 -9.30
CA ASN A 135 -18.77 22.19 -9.05
C ASN A 135 -18.35 21.47 -10.34
N ARG A 136 -18.85 21.93 -11.49
CA ARG A 136 -18.56 21.38 -12.82
C ARG A 136 -18.42 22.52 -13.83
N GLU A 137 -17.44 22.39 -14.70
CA GLU A 137 -17.21 23.17 -15.92
C GLU A 137 -17.46 22.30 -17.14
#